data_d843d9ac35d99887795ccd7b7139ef4d
#
_entry.id   d843d9ac35d99887795ccd7b7139ef4d
#
_cell.length_a   1.000
_cell.length_b   1.000
_cell.length_c   1.000
_cell.angle_alpha   90.00
_cell.angle_beta   90.00
_cell.angle_gamma   90.00
#
_symmetry.space_group_name_H-M   'P 1'
#
loop_
_entity.id
_entity.type
_entity.pdbx_description
1 polymer ?
#
loop_
_entity_poly.entity_id
_entity_poly.type
_entity_poly.pdbx_seq_one_letter_code
_entity_poly.pdbx_strand_id
1 'polypeptide(L)'
;MGYLLTKPKYKTREFLIKTAHHEEWPGYFDLKKEPFELKLRDGYIINGDVSLNGDSKKFFILCHGHGSTREGSTKYGLMYFKLGYSIVRYDQRGHGDNVRCKCTMGANESKDLIEIINYVKNTYGQDIKISLHGASMGAATILIATRYLKKDDIKFIVADCPYSSVSNFGGDFIKMHHQPRFLLTPVFNFIMRVFFGIKKNDMSPEFHVKTCDIPILFLHGAKDDFILPYHSDRIFKAKIGEKEQHIFPNGTHANSVFDDPEEYERVVVDYVKRHE
;
A
#
# COMPACT_ATOMS: atom_id res chain seq x y z
N MET A 1 -7.39 -18.85 7.37
CA MET A 1 -6.15 -18.34 6.75
C MET A 1 -5.94 -18.79 5.31
N GLY A 2 -6.21 -20.04 4.94
CA GLY A 2 -6.21 -20.45 3.51
C GLY A 2 -7.16 -19.64 2.62
N TYR A 3 -8.28 -19.18 3.16
CA TYR A 3 -9.27 -18.35 2.45
C TYR A 3 -8.74 -16.94 2.09
N LEU A 4 -7.86 -16.35 2.92
CA LEU A 4 -7.21 -15.06 2.64
C LEU A 4 -6.24 -15.11 1.45
N LEU A 5 -5.67 -16.29 1.19
CA LEU A 5 -4.65 -16.47 0.15
C LEU A 5 -5.22 -17.07 -1.15
N THR A 6 -6.40 -17.70 -1.11
CA THR A 6 -6.85 -18.53 -2.23
C THR A 6 -7.99 -17.99 -3.05
N LYS A 7 -8.97 -17.32 -2.50
CA LYS A 7 -10.07 -16.63 -3.22
C LYS A 7 -10.86 -15.71 -2.28
N PRO A 8 -10.34 -14.60 -1.79
CA PRO A 8 -11.15 -13.68 -1.01
C PRO A 8 -12.31 -13.18 -1.87
N LYS A 9 -13.47 -12.92 -1.23
CA LYS A 9 -14.52 -12.13 -1.87
C LYS A 9 -14.00 -10.69 -1.96
N TYR A 10 -13.33 -10.37 -3.04
CA TYR A 10 -12.88 -9.02 -3.29
C TYR A 10 -14.09 -8.12 -3.56
N LYS A 11 -14.07 -6.94 -2.99
CA LYS A 11 -14.99 -5.87 -3.39
C LYS A 11 -14.76 -5.62 -4.88
N THR A 12 -15.83 -5.55 -5.65
CA THR A 12 -15.72 -5.17 -7.05
C THR A 12 -15.49 -3.66 -7.14
N ARG A 13 -14.90 -3.21 -8.24
CA ARG A 13 -14.75 -1.78 -8.51
C ARG A 13 -16.10 -1.06 -8.50
N GLU A 14 -17.12 -1.65 -9.12
CA GLU A 14 -18.50 -1.13 -9.13
C GLU A 14 -19.08 -0.99 -7.70
N PHE A 15 -18.87 -2.00 -6.85
CA PHE A 15 -19.29 -1.94 -5.45
C PHE A 15 -18.59 -0.79 -4.72
N LEU A 16 -17.27 -0.60 -4.90
CA LEU A 16 -16.54 0.49 -4.25
C LEU A 16 -16.94 1.87 -4.78
N ILE A 17 -17.22 2.00 -6.09
CA ILE A 17 -17.74 3.25 -6.65
C ILE A 17 -19.12 3.58 -6.05
N LYS A 18 -20.01 2.59 -5.92
CA LYS A 18 -21.35 2.80 -5.33
C LYS A 18 -21.33 3.08 -3.83
N THR A 19 -20.36 2.51 -3.12
CA THR A 19 -20.23 2.65 -1.66
C THR A 19 -19.18 3.68 -1.26
N ALA A 20 -18.36 4.15 -2.20
CA ALA A 20 -17.53 5.31 -1.98
C ALA A 20 -18.45 6.50 -1.74
N HIS A 21 -18.39 7.03 -0.55
CA HIS A 21 -19.17 8.21 -0.18
C HIS A 21 -18.69 9.38 -1.03
N HIS A 22 -19.41 9.69 -2.12
CA HIS A 22 -19.10 10.83 -3.00
C HIS A 22 -19.02 12.14 -2.21
N GLU A 23 -19.73 12.20 -1.09
CA GLU A 23 -19.74 13.31 -0.14
C GLU A 23 -18.40 13.43 0.63
N GLU A 24 -17.68 12.31 0.85
CA GLU A 24 -16.42 12.28 1.56
C GLU A 24 -15.22 12.60 0.64
N TRP A 25 -15.38 12.47 -0.71
CA TRP A 25 -14.32 12.74 -1.70
C TRP A 25 -14.78 13.65 -2.83
N PRO A 26 -15.36 14.79 -2.51
CA PRO A 26 -15.84 15.70 -3.52
C PRO A 26 -14.69 16.12 -4.43
N GLY A 27 -14.91 15.96 -5.75
CA GLY A 27 -13.99 16.41 -6.79
C GLY A 27 -12.96 15.39 -7.29
N TYR A 28 -12.62 14.30 -6.56
CA TYR A 28 -11.69 13.32 -7.14
C TYR A 28 -12.33 12.50 -8.27
N PHE A 29 -13.61 12.17 -8.15
CA PHE A 29 -14.33 11.44 -9.19
C PHE A 29 -14.50 12.25 -10.47
N ASP A 30 -14.46 13.59 -10.36
CA ASP A 30 -14.58 14.52 -11.50
C ASP A 30 -13.25 14.70 -12.26
N LEU A 31 -12.13 14.26 -11.68
CA LEU A 31 -10.85 14.31 -12.36
C LEU A 31 -10.87 13.39 -13.58
N LYS A 32 -10.33 13.88 -14.69
CA LYS A 32 -10.07 13.05 -15.86
C LYS A 32 -9.13 11.91 -15.47
N LYS A 33 -9.49 10.69 -15.85
CA LYS A 33 -8.70 9.48 -15.62
C LYS A 33 -8.33 8.86 -16.96
N GLU A 34 -7.04 8.73 -17.21
CA GLU A 34 -6.52 8.07 -18.41
C GLU A 34 -6.20 6.62 -18.04
N PRO A 35 -6.98 5.64 -18.54
CA PRO A 35 -6.75 4.23 -18.22
C PRO A 35 -5.48 3.71 -18.87
N PHE A 36 -4.83 2.75 -18.23
CA PHE A 36 -3.73 2.01 -18.82
C PHE A 36 -3.81 0.52 -18.50
N GLU A 37 -3.24 -0.29 -19.39
CA GLU A 37 -2.95 -1.69 -19.18
C GLU A 37 -1.44 -1.90 -19.28
N LEU A 38 -0.86 -2.54 -18.28
CA LEU A 38 0.56 -2.87 -18.25
C LEU A 38 0.76 -4.39 -18.23
N LYS A 39 1.35 -4.93 -19.30
CA LYS A 39 1.79 -6.32 -19.34
C LYS A 39 3.13 -6.42 -18.60
N LEU A 40 3.13 -7.13 -17.49
CA LEU A 40 4.30 -7.41 -16.67
C LEU A 40 5.22 -8.46 -17.34
N ARG A 41 6.46 -8.58 -16.84
CA ARG A 41 7.46 -9.52 -17.38
C ARG A 41 7.01 -10.99 -17.31
N ASP A 42 6.18 -11.36 -16.36
CA ASP A 42 5.62 -12.71 -16.24
C ASP A 42 4.37 -12.93 -17.10
N GLY A 43 4.00 -11.93 -17.91
CA GLY A 43 2.84 -11.94 -18.80
C GLY A 43 1.52 -11.56 -18.16
N TYR A 44 1.50 -11.28 -16.82
CA TYR A 44 0.30 -10.82 -16.15
C TYR A 44 -0.04 -9.38 -16.56
N ILE A 45 -1.33 -9.05 -16.66
CA ILE A 45 -1.78 -7.70 -17.03
C ILE A 45 -2.29 -6.99 -15.77
N ILE A 46 -1.77 -5.79 -15.53
CA ILE A 46 -2.21 -4.86 -14.49
C ILE A 46 -3.02 -3.74 -15.15
N ASN A 47 -4.21 -3.50 -14.60
CA ASN A 47 -5.07 -2.38 -14.96
C ASN A 47 -4.88 -1.21 -13.98
N GLY A 48 -4.83 0.00 -14.50
CA GLY A 48 -4.71 1.21 -13.72
C GLY A 48 -5.27 2.43 -14.43
N ASP A 49 -5.14 3.57 -13.79
CA ASP A 49 -5.45 4.89 -14.36
C ASP A 49 -4.51 5.98 -13.82
N VAL A 50 -4.40 7.05 -14.59
CA VAL A 50 -3.64 8.24 -14.24
C VAL A 50 -4.53 9.46 -14.32
N SER A 51 -4.49 10.30 -13.28
CA SER A 51 -5.05 11.65 -13.29
C SER A 51 -3.88 12.65 -13.39
N LEU A 52 -3.67 13.22 -14.57
CA LEU A 52 -2.62 14.20 -14.79
C LEU A 52 -2.99 15.55 -14.19
N ASN A 53 -2.02 16.21 -13.56
CA ASN A 53 -2.15 17.56 -13.01
C ASN A 53 -1.35 18.54 -13.88
N GLY A 54 -1.93 18.91 -15.03
CA GLY A 54 -1.23 19.72 -16.02
C GLY A 54 0.09 19.10 -16.45
N ASP A 55 1.15 19.91 -16.53
CA ASP A 55 2.51 19.47 -16.90
C ASP A 55 3.35 19.08 -15.68
N SER A 56 2.71 18.71 -14.57
CA SER A 56 3.42 18.35 -13.34
C SER A 56 4.41 17.22 -13.55
N LYS A 57 5.63 17.41 -13.06
CA LYS A 57 6.67 16.38 -12.98
C LYS A 57 6.64 15.59 -11.67
N LYS A 58 5.64 15.83 -10.80
CA LYS A 58 5.47 15.15 -9.51
C LYS A 58 4.35 14.13 -9.62
N PHE A 59 4.62 12.89 -9.23
CA PHE A 59 3.68 11.78 -9.29
C PHE A 59 3.53 11.11 -7.93
N PHE A 60 2.30 10.78 -7.56
CA PHE A 60 2.00 9.87 -6.47
C PHE A 60 1.45 8.56 -7.01
N ILE A 61 2.07 7.42 -6.64
CA ILE A 61 1.52 6.10 -6.94
C ILE A 61 0.83 5.59 -5.68
N LEU A 62 -0.47 5.24 -5.81
CA LEU A 62 -1.31 4.81 -4.72
C LEU A 62 -1.53 3.29 -4.76
N CYS A 63 -1.20 2.61 -3.65
CA CYS A 63 -1.32 1.16 -3.49
C CYS A 63 -2.46 0.83 -2.52
N HIS A 64 -3.52 0.19 -3.01
CA HIS A 64 -4.69 -0.17 -2.20
C HIS A 64 -4.44 -1.38 -1.28
N GLY A 65 -5.29 -1.56 -0.25
CA GLY A 65 -5.26 -2.68 0.68
C GLY A 65 -5.80 -3.99 0.09
N HIS A 66 -5.61 -5.10 0.82
CA HIS A 66 -6.15 -6.42 0.46
C HIS A 66 -7.69 -6.39 0.36
N GLY A 67 -8.22 -7.06 -0.64
CA GLY A 67 -9.67 -7.13 -0.88
C GLY A 67 -10.31 -5.84 -1.41
N SER A 68 -9.52 -4.78 -1.63
CA SER A 68 -9.92 -3.50 -2.22
C SER A 68 -9.59 -3.46 -3.71
N THR A 69 -9.70 -2.29 -4.32
CA THR A 69 -9.30 -1.99 -5.70
C THR A 69 -8.66 -0.60 -5.74
N ARG A 70 -8.21 -0.14 -6.92
CA ARG A 70 -7.71 1.22 -7.11
C ARG A 70 -8.70 2.28 -6.64
N GLU A 71 -10.01 2.00 -6.64
CA GLU A 71 -11.03 2.92 -6.13
C GLU A 71 -10.92 3.14 -4.61
N GLY A 72 -10.49 2.12 -3.85
CA GLY A 72 -10.28 2.25 -2.41
C GLY A 72 -9.11 3.16 -2.02
N SER A 73 -8.20 3.51 -2.95
CA SER A 73 -7.14 4.48 -2.72
C SER A 73 -7.51 5.93 -3.12
N THR A 74 -8.70 6.14 -3.70
CA THR A 74 -9.22 7.45 -4.09
C THR A 74 -9.22 8.45 -2.94
N LYS A 75 -9.51 7.98 -1.74
CA LYS A 75 -9.55 8.77 -0.50
C LYS A 75 -8.26 9.54 -0.19
N TYR A 76 -7.13 9.14 -0.74
CA TYR A 76 -5.85 9.84 -0.59
C TYR A 76 -5.54 10.74 -1.79
N GLY A 77 -6.10 10.42 -2.96
CA GLY A 77 -5.71 11.01 -4.24
C GLY A 77 -5.94 12.51 -4.37
N LEU A 78 -7.10 13.00 -3.88
CA LEU A 78 -7.46 14.42 -4.01
C LEU A 78 -6.51 15.33 -3.24
N MET A 79 -6.09 14.92 -2.04
CA MET A 79 -5.14 15.67 -1.22
C MET A 79 -3.83 15.90 -1.97
N TYR A 80 -3.26 14.85 -2.57
CA TYR A 80 -2.03 14.96 -3.35
C TYR A 80 -2.23 15.71 -4.68
N PHE A 81 -3.39 15.56 -5.32
CA PHE A 81 -3.70 16.30 -6.53
C PHE A 81 -3.74 17.81 -6.25
N LYS A 82 -4.35 18.24 -5.14
CA LYS A 82 -4.35 19.64 -4.69
C LYS A 82 -2.94 20.18 -4.40
N LEU A 83 -1.99 19.32 -4.04
CA LEU A 83 -0.58 19.65 -3.85
C LEU A 83 0.23 19.66 -5.17
N GLY A 84 -0.45 19.53 -6.31
CA GLY A 84 0.16 19.59 -7.64
C GLY A 84 0.76 18.26 -8.13
N TYR A 85 0.42 17.12 -7.53
CA TYR A 85 0.86 15.82 -8.01
C TYR A 85 -0.11 15.24 -9.04
N SER A 86 0.42 14.61 -10.08
CA SER A 86 -0.31 13.64 -10.90
C SER A 86 -0.49 12.34 -10.11
N ILE A 87 -1.66 11.69 -10.23
CA ILE A 87 -2.02 10.54 -9.41
C ILE A 87 -2.10 9.29 -10.29
N VAL A 88 -1.33 8.26 -9.91
CA VAL A 88 -1.36 6.94 -10.52
C VAL A 88 -2.02 5.97 -9.56
N ARG A 89 -3.07 5.28 -10.02
CA ARG A 89 -3.75 4.22 -9.29
C ARG A 89 -3.76 2.95 -10.12
N TYR A 90 -3.59 1.82 -9.49
CA TYR A 90 -3.65 0.53 -10.16
C TYR A 90 -4.28 -0.52 -9.27
N ASP A 91 -4.86 -1.53 -9.87
CA ASP A 91 -5.33 -2.70 -9.15
C ASP A 91 -4.15 -3.63 -8.91
N GLN A 92 -3.91 -4.02 -7.65
CA GLN A 92 -2.88 -5.00 -7.34
C GLN A 92 -3.26 -6.36 -7.93
N ARG A 93 -2.27 -7.22 -8.16
CA ARG A 93 -2.43 -8.58 -8.70
C ARG A 93 -3.61 -9.31 -8.05
N GLY A 94 -4.51 -9.87 -8.86
CA GLY A 94 -5.70 -10.61 -8.43
C GLY A 94 -6.87 -9.75 -7.94
N HIS A 95 -6.76 -8.41 -7.94
CA HIS A 95 -7.77 -7.48 -7.47
C HIS A 95 -8.41 -6.68 -8.62
N GLY A 96 -9.51 -6.01 -8.33
CA GLY A 96 -10.21 -5.10 -9.24
C GLY A 96 -10.56 -5.72 -10.58
N ASP A 97 -10.14 -5.04 -11.66
CA ASP A 97 -10.36 -5.46 -13.04
C ASP A 97 -9.32 -6.51 -13.52
N ASN A 98 -8.33 -6.83 -12.68
CA ASN A 98 -7.30 -7.79 -13.02
C ASN A 98 -7.80 -9.24 -12.98
N VAL A 99 -7.19 -10.11 -13.77
CA VAL A 99 -7.47 -11.56 -13.76
C VAL A 99 -7.21 -12.11 -12.36
N ARG A 100 -8.14 -12.90 -11.84
CA ARG A 100 -8.06 -13.52 -10.51
C ARG A 100 -6.85 -14.45 -10.41
N CYS A 101 -6.00 -14.17 -9.44
CA CYS A 101 -4.87 -15.03 -9.08
C CYS A 101 -4.64 -15.01 -7.56
N LYS A 102 -3.68 -15.81 -7.11
CA LYS A 102 -3.31 -15.85 -5.68
C LYS A 102 -2.64 -14.52 -5.27
N CYS A 103 -3.14 -13.92 -4.21
CA CYS A 103 -2.48 -12.82 -3.54
C CYS A 103 -1.29 -13.34 -2.72
N THR A 104 -0.13 -12.71 -2.83
CA THR A 104 1.10 -13.12 -2.14
C THR A 104 1.49 -12.18 -1.00
N MET A 105 0.54 -11.33 -0.57
CA MET A 105 0.72 -10.42 0.56
C MET A 105 2.01 -9.61 0.46
N GLY A 106 2.20 -8.93 -0.66
CA GLY A 106 3.34 -8.06 -0.93
C GLY A 106 4.55 -8.72 -1.59
N ALA A 107 4.68 -10.07 -1.60
CA ALA A 107 5.88 -10.71 -2.14
C ALA A 107 6.03 -10.54 -3.68
N ASN A 108 5.00 -10.81 -4.46
CA ASN A 108 4.99 -10.53 -5.91
C ASN A 108 4.49 -9.13 -6.20
N GLU A 109 3.50 -8.66 -5.45
CA GLU A 109 2.94 -7.31 -5.59
C GLU A 109 4.02 -6.21 -5.48
N SER A 110 5.07 -6.43 -4.67
CA SER A 110 6.23 -5.52 -4.60
C SER A 110 7.06 -5.47 -5.88
N LYS A 111 7.14 -6.59 -6.62
CA LYS A 111 7.81 -6.63 -7.93
C LYS A 111 6.97 -5.94 -9.00
N ASP A 112 5.65 -6.16 -8.94
CA ASP A 112 4.70 -5.49 -9.83
C ASP A 112 4.78 -3.97 -9.68
N LEU A 113 4.90 -3.47 -8.44
CA LEU A 113 5.08 -2.04 -8.16
C LEU A 113 6.35 -1.47 -8.83
N ILE A 114 7.45 -2.22 -8.86
CA ILE A 114 8.66 -1.77 -9.59
C ILE A 114 8.39 -1.62 -11.09
N GLU A 115 7.62 -2.53 -11.68
CA GLU A 115 7.25 -2.41 -13.10
C GLU A 115 6.29 -1.24 -13.36
N ILE A 116 5.37 -0.95 -12.43
CA ILE A 116 4.53 0.25 -12.46
C ILE A 116 5.38 1.53 -12.39
N ILE A 117 6.35 1.61 -11.48
CA ILE A 117 7.27 2.76 -11.36
C ILE A 117 8.03 2.97 -12.68
N ASN A 118 8.56 1.90 -13.26
CA ASN A 118 9.26 1.96 -14.54
C ASN A 118 8.34 2.39 -15.68
N TYR A 119 7.10 1.88 -15.72
CA TYR A 119 6.10 2.28 -16.70
C TYR A 119 5.83 3.79 -16.62
N VAL A 120 5.61 4.32 -15.41
CA VAL A 120 5.35 5.75 -15.21
C VAL A 120 6.55 6.60 -15.65
N LYS A 121 7.78 6.21 -15.28
CA LYS A 121 9.01 6.87 -15.74
C LYS A 121 9.17 6.84 -17.26
N ASN A 122 8.89 5.71 -17.90
CA ASN A 122 9.02 5.56 -19.35
C ASN A 122 7.95 6.34 -20.11
N THR A 123 6.76 6.49 -19.55
CA THR A 123 5.63 7.18 -20.20
C THR A 123 5.72 8.71 -20.02
N TYR A 124 6.08 9.18 -18.82
CA TYR A 124 5.99 10.60 -18.47
C TYR A 124 7.35 11.29 -18.35
N GLY A 125 8.46 10.57 -18.46
CA GLY A 125 9.83 11.09 -18.45
C GLY A 125 10.68 10.55 -17.31
N GLN A 126 11.98 10.44 -17.54
CA GLN A 126 12.92 9.94 -16.54
C GLN A 126 13.24 10.97 -15.44
N ASP A 127 12.91 12.24 -15.68
CA ASP A 127 13.13 13.39 -14.78
C ASP A 127 11.98 13.60 -13.77
N ILE A 128 10.92 12.80 -13.84
CA ILE A 128 9.80 12.92 -12.91
C ILE A 128 10.18 12.47 -11.49
N LYS A 129 9.51 13.08 -10.52
CA LYS A 129 9.66 12.77 -9.10
C LYS A 129 8.48 11.92 -8.65
N ILE A 130 8.76 10.72 -8.17
CA ILE A 130 7.73 9.79 -7.72
C ILE A 130 7.76 9.67 -6.20
N SER A 131 6.57 9.72 -5.58
CA SER A 131 6.34 9.38 -4.17
C SER A 131 5.28 8.27 -4.10
N LEU A 132 5.29 7.51 -3.01
CA LEU A 132 4.41 6.36 -2.86
C LEU A 132 3.52 6.51 -1.63
N HIS A 133 2.25 6.14 -1.76
CA HIS A 133 1.36 5.98 -0.62
C HIS A 133 0.65 4.62 -0.72
N GLY A 134 0.62 3.90 0.38
CA GLY A 134 -0.14 2.66 0.49
C GLY A 134 -0.81 2.51 1.83
N ALA A 135 -1.94 1.78 1.82
CA ALA A 135 -2.66 1.42 3.03
C ALA A 135 -2.69 -0.08 3.23
N SER A 136 -2.52 -0.55 4.48
CA SER A 136 -2.61 -1.97 4.84
C SER A 136 -1.64 -2.83 4.00
N MET A 137 -2.15 -3.81 3.23
CA MET A 137 -1.34 -4.59 2.29
C MET A 137 -0.61 -3.71 1.26
N GLY A 138 -1.21 -2.60 0.82
CA GLY A 138 -0.56 -1.66 -0.10
C GLY A 138 0.66 -0.99 0.54
N ALA A 139 0.57 -0.58 1.80
CA ALA A 139 1.71 -0.07 2.56
C ALA A 139 2.79 -1.14 2.73
N ALA A 140 2.40 -2.37 3.09
CA ALA A 140 3.33 -3.49 3.19
C ALA A 140 4.01 -3.81 1.85
N THR A 141 3.27 -3.76 0.74
CA THR A 141 3.81 -3.95 -0.63
C THR A 141 4.91 -2.93 -0.93
N ILE A 142 4.66 -1.64 -0.65
CA ILE A 142 5.65 -0.57 -0.85
C ILE A 142 6.89 -0.81 0.04
N LEU A 143 6.68 -1.10 1.32
CA LEU A 143 7.78 -1.33 2.26
C LEU A 143 8.62 -2.56 1.90
N ILE A 144 8.02 -3.60 1.34
CA ILE A 144 8.74 -4.76 0.79
C ILE A 144 9.49 -4.38 -0.49
N ALA A 145 8.92 -3.52 -1.33
CA ALA A 145 9.56 -3.06 -2.57
C ALA A 145 10.82 -2.21 -2.32
N THR A 146 11.02 -1.66 -1.11
CA THR A 146 12.22 -0.86 -0.77
C THR A 146 13.53 -1.62 -1.00
N ARG A 147 13.50 -2.97 -0.96
CA ARG A 147 14.68 -3.80 -1.32
C ARG A 147 15.16 -3.65 -2.76
N TYR A 148 14.32 -3.10 -3.63
CA TYR A 148 14.60 -2.88 -5.05
C TYR A 148 14.75 -1.40 -5.41
N LEU A 149 14.39 -0.49 -4.49
CA LEU A 149 14.35 0.95 -4.69
C LEU A 149 15.55 1.63 -4.03
N LYS A 150 15.99 2.72 -4.65
CA LYS A 150 17.02 3.63 -4.10
C LYS A 150 16.41 4.99 -3.84
N LYS A 151 17.08 5.81 -3.04
CA LYS A 151 16.64 7.17 -2.70
C LYS A 151 16.39 8.05 -3.93
N ASP A 152 17.13 7.83 -5.02
CA ASP A 152 16.94 8.60 -6.26
C ASP A 152 15.71 8.14 -7.07
N ASP A 153 15.19 6.94 -6.81
CA ASP A 153 14.00 6.42 -7.50
C ASP A 153 12.72 6.99 -6.95
N ILE A 154 12.66 7.18 -5.62
CA ILE A 154 11.46 7.59 -4.87
C ILE A 154 11.84 8.69 -3.89
N LYS A 155 11.07 9.78 -3.88
CA LYS A 155 11.30 10.92 -2.98
C LYS A 155 11.04 10.57 -1.52
N PHE A 156 9.86 10.02 -1.25
CA PHE A 156 9.44 9.56 0.08
C PHE A 156 8.27 8.58 -0.02
N ILE A 157 7.98 7.94 1.09
CA ILE A 157 6.90 6.95 1.23
C ILE A 157 5.96 7.39 2.37
N VAL A 158 4.65 7.25 2.15
CA VAL A 158 3.62 7.29 3.20
C VAL A 158 3.06 5.89 3.36
N ALA A 159 3.25 5.29 4.53
CA ALA A 159 2.84 3.93 4.84
C ALA A 159 1.77 3.91 5.94
N ASP A 160 0.51 3.72 5.55
CA ASP A 160 -0.65 3.72 6.44
C ASP A 160 -1.01 2.30 6.87
N CYS A 161 -1.06 2.05 8.17
CA CYS A 161 -1.42 0.81 8.86
C CYS A 161 -0.78 -0.50 8.29
N PRO A 162 0.54 -0.54 8.01
CA PRO A 162 1.20 -1.74 7.50
C PRO A 162 1.31 -2.83 8.56
N TYR A 163 1.24 -4.11 8.16
CA TYR A 163 1.70 -5.20 9.03
C TYR A 163 3.23 -5.34 8.98
N SER A 164 3.85 -5.73 10.10
CA SER A 164 5.30 -5.88 10.21
C SER A 164 5.83 -7.09 9.43
N SER A 165 5.07 -8.17 9.42
CA SER A 165 5.27 -9.36 8.58
C SER A 165 3.99 -10.18 8.54
N VAL A 166 3.80 -10.96 7.48
CA VAL A 166 2.66 -11.89 7.40
C VAL A 166 2.71 -12.93 8.51
N SER A 167 3.89 -13.34 8.97
CA SER A 167 4.04 -14.25 10.10
C SER A 167 3.55 -13.64 11.42
N ASN A 168 3.81 -12.35 11.68
CA ASN A 168 3.32 -11.67 12.88
C ASN A 168 1.82 -11.44 12.80
N PHE A 169 1.33 -10.88 11.70
CA PHE A 169 -0.09 -10.67 11.46
C PHE A 169 -0.89 -11.97 11.55
N GLY A 170 -0.41 -13.04 10.91
CA GLY A 170 -1.03 -14.35 11.02
C GLY A 170 -0.98 -14.94 12.44
N GLY A 171 0.09 -14.68 13.18
CA GLY A 171 0.21 -15.05 14.58
C GLY A 171 -0.81 -14.35 15.48
N ASP A 172 -1.10 -13.07 15.21
CA ASP A 172 -2.13 -12.33 15.96
C ASP A 172 -3.52 -12.85 15.65
N PHE A 173 -3.81 -13.12 14.38
CA PHE A 173 -5.07 -13.76 13.98
C PHE A 173 -5.27 -15.11 14.66
N ILE A 174 -4.22 -15.94 14.73
CA ILE A 174 -4.24 -17.23 15.45
C ILE A 174 -4.53 -17.02 16.94
N LYS A 175 -3.90 -16.03 17.56
CA LYS A 175 -4.09 -15.68 18.98
C LYS A 175 -5.52 -15.17 19.25
N MET A 176 -6.06 -14.33 18.39
CA MET A 176 -7.44 -13.83 18.51
C MET A 176 -8.48 -14.98 18.51
N HIS A 177 -8.18 -16.08 17.81
CA HIS A 177 -9.00 -17.29 17.82
C HIS A 177 -8.62 -18.29 18.91
N HIS A 178 -7.90 -17.86 19.95
CA HIS A 178 -7.46 -18.69 21.08
C HIS A 178 -6.67 -19.96 20.70
N GLN A 179 -5.96 -19.91 19.55
CA GLN A 179 -5.16 -21.02 19.06
C GLN A 179 -3.67 -20.89 19.46
N PRO A 180 -2.93 -21.99 19.60
CA PRO A 180 -1.52 -21.97 20.02
C PRO A 180 -0.61 -21.43 18.88
N ARG A 181 -0.30 -20.12 18.94
CA ARG A 181 0.52 -19.42 17.94
C ARG A 181 1.86 -20.12 17.67
N PHE A 182 2.53 -20.62 18.71
CA PHE A 182 3.86 -21.22 18.60
C PHE A 182 3.87 -22.50 17.76
N LEU A 183 2.76 -23.24 17.71
CA LEU A 183 2.60 -24.44 16.88
C LEU A 183 2.18 -24.11 15.44
N LEU A 184 1.24 -23.17 15.28
CA LEU A 184 0.61 -22.93 13.97
C LEU A 184 1.42 -21.97 13.07
N THR A 185 2.17 -21.03 13.64
CA THR A 185 2.98 -20.11 12.84
C THR A 185 4.10 -20.80 12.05
N PRO A 186 4.86 -21.77 12.60
CA PRO A 186 5.84 -22.54 11.82
C PRO A 186 5.20 -23.34 10.68
N VAL A 187 4.06 -23.96 10.95
CA VAL A 187 3.29 -24.72 9.92
C VAL A 187 2.85 -23.80 8.79
N PHE A 188 2.33 -22.62 9.13
CA PHE A 188 1.96 -21.61 8.13
C PHE A 188 3.16 -21.20 7.26
N ASN A 189 4.30 -20.87 7.87
CA ASN A 189 5.51 -20.50 7.14
C ASN A 189 6.03 -21.65 6.25
N PHE A 190 5.92 -22.88 6.72
CA PHE A 190 6.27 -24.07 5.93
C PHE A 190 5.36 -24.21 4.70
N ILE A 191 4.04 -24.08 4.87
CA ILE A 191 3.06 -24.11 3.77
C ILE A 191 3.39 -23.01 2.74
N MET A 192 3.64 -21.76 3.19
CA MET A 192 3.97 -20.65 2.29
C MET A 192 5.24 -20.96 1.48
N ARG A 193 6.24 -21.58 2.11
CA ARG A 193 7.48 -21.93 1.43
C ARG A 193 7.29 -23.06 0.41
N VAL A 194 6.60 -24.14 0.78
CA VAL A 194 6.47 -25.34 -0.05
C VAL A 194 5.47 -25.15 -1.20
N PHE A 195 4.29 -24.59 -0.91
CA PHE A 195 3.21 -24.49 -1.90
C PHE A 195 3.20 -23.19 -2.70
N PHE A 196 3.88 -22.13 -2.22
CA PHE A 196 3.91 -20.83 -2.86
C PHE A 196 5.32 -20.37 -3.21
N GLY A 197 6.37 -21.11 -2.81
CA GLY A 197 7.76 -20.72 -3.05
C GLY A 197 8.19 -19.44 -2.31
N ILE A 198 7.40 -18.97 -1.34
CA ILE A 198 7.58 -17.69 -0.66
C ILE A 198 8.28 -17.91 0.69
N LYS A 199 9.44 -17.27 0.88
CA LYS A 199 10.16 -17.30 2.15
C LYS A 199 9.54 -16.32 3.15
N LYS A 200 9.69 -16.59 4.44
CA LYS A 200 9.19 -15.73 5.53
C LYS A 200 9.56 -14.25 5.35
N ASN A 201 10.80 -13.98 4.98
CA ASN A 201 11.30 -12.61 4.83
C ASN A 201 10.75 -11.91 3.57
N ASP A 202 10.34 -12.63 2.53
CA ASP A 202 9.77 -12.05 1.32
C ASP A 202 8.44 -11.30 1.59
N MET A 203 7.78 -11.64 2.71
CA MET A 203 6.52 -11.02 3.16
C MET A 203 6.72 -10.22 4.46
N SER A 204 7.88 -9.60 4.65
CA SER A 204 8.23 -8.87 5.87
C SER A 204 8.69 -7.45 5.59
N PRO A 205 7.79 -6.45 5.67
CA PRO A 205 8.15 -5.04 5.69
C PRO A 205 9.28 -4.72 6.68
N GLU A 206 9.15 -5.19 7.94
CA GLU A 206 10.14 -5.00 8.99
C GLU A 206 11.56 -5.48 8.61
N PHE A 207 11.66 -6.53 7.79
CA PHE A 207 12.94 -7.03 7.32
C PHE A 207 13.56 -6.12 6.25
N HIS A 208 12.75 -5.67 5.28
CA HIS A 208 13.25 -4.95 4.10
C HIS A 208 13.54 -3.47 4.37
N VAL A 209 12.86 -2.82 5.31
CA VAL A 209 13.14 -1.42 5.67
C VAL A 209 14.49 -1.22 6.38
N LYS A 210 15.14 -2.28 6.84
CA LYS A 210 16.43 -2.20 7.55
C LYS A 210 17.57 -1.62 6.70
N THR A 211 17.46 -1.71 5.38
CA THR A 211 18.44 -1.19 4.42
C THR A 211 17.89 -0.06 3.56
N CYS A 212 16.67 0.41 3.86
CA CYS A 212 16.00 1.46 3.11
C CYS A 212 16.52 2.84 3.56
N ASP A 213 16.98 3.66 2.63
CA ASP A 213 17.43 5.05 2.85
C ASP A 213 16.37 6.10 2.45
N ILE A 214 15.26 5.67 1.82
CA ILE A 214 14.14 6.53 1.45
C ILE A 214 13.44 7.05 2.71
N PRO A 215 13.11 8.35 2.82
CA PRO A 215 12.30 8.88 3.93
C PRO A 215 10.92 8.22 4.00
N ILE A 216 10.45 7.87 5.20
CA ILE A 216 9.16 7.19 5.39
C ILE A 216 8.36 7.85 6.51
N LEU A 217 7.10 8.23 6.19
CA LEU A 217 6.07 8.55 7.16
C LEU A 217 5.23 7.30 7.45
N PHE A 218 5.23 6.85 8.71
CA PHE A 218 4.40 5.77 9.19
C PHE A 218 3.15 6.33 9.85
N LEU A 219 1.97 5.90 9.39
CA LEU A 219 0.67 6.27 9.94
C LEU A 219 -0.02 5.04 10.51
N HIS A 220 -0.76 5.19 11.62
CA HIS A 220 -1.59 4.10 12.15
C HIS A 220 -2.71 4.64 13.02
N GLY A 221 -3.86 3.99 13.01
CA GLY A 221 -4.97 4.27 13.92
C GLY A 221 -4.79 3.57 15.26
N ALA A 222 -4.97 4.29 16.37
CA ALA A 222 -4.87 3.70 17.71
C ALA A 222 -5.96 2.64 17.99
N LYS A 223 -7.10 2.74 17.29
CA LYS A 223 -8.24 1.83 17.41
C LYS A 223 -8.25 0.74 16.32
N ASP A 224 -7.13 0.55 15.59
CA ASP A 224 -7.00 -0.52 14.61
C ASP A 224 -6.95 -1.88 15.32
N ASP A 225 -8.05 -2.62 15.26
CA ASP A 225 -8.21 -3.95 15.84
C ASP A 225 -7.92 -5.09 14.85
N PHE A 226 -7.71 -4.75 13.56
CA PHE A 226 -7.39 -5.71 12.51
C PHE A 226 -5.88 -5.89 12.32
N ILE A 227 -5.14 -4.78 12.15
CA ILE A 227 -3.68 -4.75 12.20
C ILE A 227 -3.28 -3.88 13.38
N LEU A 228 -2.87 -4.51 14.48
CA LEU A 228 -2.59 -3.81 15.72
C LEU A 228 -1.47 -2.76 15.56
N PRO A 229 -1.55 -1.58 16.19
CA PRO A 229 -0.59 -0.48 16.02
C PRO A 229 0.87 -0.86 16.26
N TYR A 230 1.14 -1.86 17.11
CA TYR A 230 2.50 -2.34 17.38
C TYR A 230 3.24 -2.83 16.11
N HIS A 231 2.51 -3.17 15.03
CA HIS A 231 3.13 -3.54 13.75
C HIS A 231 3.89 -2.37 13.14
N SER A 232 3.30 -1.17 13.11
CA SER A 232 4.00 0.04 12.64
C SER A 232 5.16 0.39 13.57
N ASP A 233 5.01 0.27 14.88
CA ASP A 233 6.10 0.50 15.84
C ASP A 233 7.30 -0.41 15.58
N ARG A 234 7.07 -1.68 15.26
CA ARG A 234 8.14 -2.62 14.92
C ARG A 234 8.87 -2.21 13.65
N ILE A 235 8.13 -1.84 12.62
CA ILE A 235 8.72 -1.40 11.34
C ILE A 235 9.49 -0.09 11.55
N PHE A 236 8.89 0.87 12.26
CA PHE A 236 9.51 2.14 12.60
C PHE A 236 10.84 1.94 13.34
N LYS A 237 10.88 1.07 14.36
CA LYS A 237 12.11 0.74 15.10
C LYS A 237 13.18 0.09 14.20
N ALA A 238 12.76 -0.75 13.25
CA ALA A 238 13.67 -1.46 12.35
C ALA A 238 14.23 -0.57 11.22
N LYS A 239 13.49 0.45 10.78
CA LYS A 239 13.88 1.40 9.73
C LYS A 239 15.06 2.24 10.19
N ILE A 240 16.11 2.31 9.37
CA ILE A 240 17.25 3.24 9.54
C ILE A 240 17.01 4.53 8.75
N GLY A 241 17.76 5.59 9.10
CA GLY A 241 17.65 6.89 8.42
C GLY A 241 16.33 7.62 8.71
N GLU A 242 15.97 8.51 7.80
CA GLU A 242 14.86 9.45 7.99
C GLU A 242 13.51 8.75 8.06
N LYS A 243 12.78 9.01 9.14
CA LYS A 243 11.47 8.41 9.42
C LYS A 243 10.68 9.26 10.40
N GLU A 244 9.38 9.28 10.21
CA GLU A 244 8.40 9.87 11.12
C GLU A 244 7.28 8.89 11.39
N GLN A 245 6.61 9.02 12.51
CA GLN A 245 5.45 8.22 12.87
C GLN A 245 4.37 9.08 13.48
N HIS A 246 3.12 8.85 13.07
CA HIS A 246 1.95 9.47 13.70
C HIS A 246 0.88 8.42 13.98
N ILE A 247 0.32 8.46 15.19
CA ILE A 247 -0.76 7.58 15.65
C ILE A 247 -2.02 8.40 15.84
N PHE A 248 -3.07 8.08 15.08
CA PHE A 248 -4.36 8.78 15.15
C PHE A 248 -5.21 8.21 16.29
N PRO A 249 -5.61 9.03 17.27
CA PRO A 249 -6.31 8.54 18.50
C PRO A 249 -7.64 7.83 18.19
N ASN A 250 -8.36 8.29 17.15
CA ASN A 250 -9.65 7.74 16.76
C ASN A 250 -9.57 6.77 15.58
N GLY A 251 -8.44 6.73 14.88
CA GLY A 251 -8.25 5.98 13.66
C GLY A 251 -8.50 4.48 13.83
N THR A 252 -9.32 3.93 12.95
CA THR A 252 -9.56 2.49 12.77
C THR A 252 -8.78 1.96 11.55
N HIS A 253 -8.87 0.66 11.24
CA HIS A 253 -8.07 0.06 10.17
C HIS A 253 -8.27 0.74 8.81
N ALA A 254 -7.21 1.38 8.30
CA ALA A 254 -7.18 2.12 7.03
C ALA A 254 -8.25 3.21 6.89
N ASN A 255 -8.77 3.73 8.00
CA ASN A 255 -9.82 4.75 8.04
C ASN A 255 -9.42 6.04 8.78
N SER A 256 -8.18 6.16 9.25
CA SER A 256 -7.72 7.38 9.94
C SER A 256 -7.98 8.66 9.15
N VAL A 257 -7.97 8.58 7.81
CA VAL A 257 -8.32 9.69 6.91
C VAL A 257 -9.78 10.17 7.06
N PHE A 258 -10.68 9.34 7.62
CA PHE A 258 -12.08 9.66 7.90
C PHE A 258 -12.32 9.88 9.39
N ASP A 259 -11.66 9.08 10.22
CA ASP A 259 -11.87 9.11 11.67
C ASP A 259 -11.23 10.35 12.32
N ASP A 260 -10.10 10.86 11.74
CA ASP A 260 -9.37 12.06 12.17
C ASP A 260 -8.96 12.91 10.93
N PRO A 261 -9.89 13.39 10.09
CA PRO A 261 -9.60 13.92 8.73
C PRO A 261 -8.71 15.15 8.72
N GLU A 262 -8.96 16.13 9.60
CA GLU A 262 -8.16 17.36 9.67
C GLU A 262 -6.72 17.07 10.09
N GLU A 263 -6.55 16.22 11.09
CA GLU A 263 -5.24 15.83 11.59
C GLU A 263 -4.49 14.97 10.56
N TYR A 264 -5.21 14.07 9.85
CA TYR A 264 -4.62 13.25 8.78
C TYR A 264 -4.08 14.13 7.66
N GLU A 265 -4.91 15.06 7.16
CA GLU A 265 -4.50 15.98 6.10
C GLU A 265 -3.33 16.85 6.57
N ARG A 266 -3.38 17.43 7.77
CA ARG A 266 -2.30 18.24 8.33
C ARG A 266 -0.97 17.48 8.38
N VAL A 267 -0.96 16.29 8.96
CA VAL A 267 0.26 15.47 9.14
C VAL A 267 0.86 15.10 7.79
N VAL A 268 0.03 14.64 6.85
CA VAL A 268 0.50 14.20 5.53
C VAL A 268 0.97 15.39 4.70
N VAL A 269 0.21 16.49 4.66
CA VAL A 269 0.57 17.69 3.89
C VAL A 269 1.85 18.31 4.41
N ASP A 270 2.03 18.43 5.73
CA ASP A 270 3.26 18.96 6.33
C ASP A 270 4.47 18.08 6.00
N TYR A 271 4.30 16.76 6.01
CA TYR A 271 5.35 15.83 5.63
C TYR A 271 5.73 15.98 4.15
N VAL A 272 4.73 16.01 3.26
CA VAL A 272 4.93 16.18 1.81
C VAL A 272 5.72 17.46 1.53
N LYS A 273 5.28 18.61 2.09
CA LYS A 273 5.93 19.92 1.87
C LYS A 273 7.40 19.97 2.32
N ARG A 274 7.77 19.18 3.32
CA ARG A 274 9.17 19.12 3.80
C ARG A 274 10.06 18.22 2.95
N HIS A 275 9.47 17.33 2.12
CA HIS A 275 10.20 16.32 1.34
C HIS A 275 10.06 16.47 -0.18
N GLU A 276 9.39 17.53 -0.65
CA GLU A 276 9.22 17.84 -2.08
C GLU A 276 10.54 18.10 -2.85
#